data_8400f232c5af5b6129dc37c336def324
#
_entry.id   8400f232c5af5b6129dc37c336def324
#
_cell.length_a   1.000
_cell.length_b   1.000
_cell.length_c   1.000
_cell.angle_alpha   90.00
_cell.angle_beta   90.00
_cell.angle_gamma   90.00
#
_symmetry.space_group_name_H-M   'P 1'
#
loop_
_entity.id
_entity.type
_entity.pdbx_description
1 polymer ?
#
loop_
_entity_poly.entity_id
_entity_poly.type
_entity_poly.pdbx_seq_one_letter_code
_entity_poly.pdbx_strand_id
1 'polypeptide(L)'
;GSEMCIRDRGMATKIPPHNLGETIDAACALIDNPDIDLAGLMDYMPGPDFPTGGIIMGRSGIRATYATGRGKITVRAKTEIVEAKNGRYKIIVTELPYQVNKARLIEYIADLVKDKRIDGISNIEDHSDRQGMHIEIDVKREASASIVLNNLFNLTQLQTTFGAIMLAIVDGVPKILNLKEMLTEYVNFQQEIIRRRTEFDLKKAKDREHILEGLKIAIDFIDEVISIIRNSKDQATAKVNLMERFGLDDVQAQAIVQMRLGQLTNMERTKIEDEIAALKTKIEEYNAILADEGRQREIIKEEPVSYTHL
;
A
#
# COMPACT_ATOMS: atom_id res chain seq x y z
N GLY A 1 2.47 10.44 21.63
CA GLY A 1 2.91 10.85 20.28
C GLY A 1 4.38 11.23 20.20
N SER A 2 5.15 11.21 21.30
CA SER A 2 6.52 11.74 21.32
C SER A 2 7.62 10.69 21.15
N GLU A 3 7.41 9.45 21.53
CA GLU A 3 8.45 8.42 21.47
C GLU A 3 8.73 7.91 20.05
N MET A 4 7.70 7.82 19.20
CA MET A 4 7.88 7.44 17.80
C MET A 4 8.70 8.48 17.03
N CYS A 5 8.50 9.78 17.32
CA CYS A 5 9.25 10.86 16.68
C CYS A 5 10.74 10.92 17.04
N ILE A 6 11.15 10.39 18.18
CA ILE A 6 12.56 10.42 18.62
C ILE A 6 13.35 9.26 18.02
N ARG A 7 12.74 8.09 17.86
CA ARG A 7 13.38 6.91 17.28
C ARG A 7 13.61 7.05 15.76
N ASP A 8 12.72 7.73 15.06
CA ASP A 8 12.73 7.85 13.60
C ASP A 8 13.64 8.96 13.06
N ARG A 9 14.19 9.81 13.92
CA ARG A 9 15.05 10.94 13.51
C ARG A 9 16.52 10.61 13.26
N GLY A 10 16.95 9.39 13.51
CA GLY A 10 18.33 8.96 13.29
C GLY A 10 18.73 8.82 11.82
N MET A 11 17.77 8.54 10.93
CA MET A 11 17.95 8.42 9.48
C MET A 11 16.81 9.08 8.73
N ALA A 12 17.14 9.92 7.75
CA ALA A 12 16.15 10.58 6.92
C ALA A 12 15.80 9.73 5.71
N THR A 13 14.51 9.46 5.52
CA THR A 13 13.95 8.96 4.27
C THR A 13 13.08 10.04 3.62
N LYS A 14 13.15 10.17 2.31
CA LYS A 14 12.36 11.12 1.54
C LYS A 14 12.04 10.51 0.18
N ILE A 15 11.07 9.58 0.18
CA ILE A 15 10.58 8.93 -1.03
C ILE A 15 9.53 9.86 -1.64
N PRO A 16 9.64 10.23 -2.92
CA PRO A 16 8.61 11.03 -3.57
C PRO A 16 7.31 10.20 -3.72
N PRO A 17 6.13 10.82 -3.60
CA PRO A 17 4.87 10.15 -3.86
C PRO A 17 4.76 9.74 -5.33
N HIS A 18 4.05 8.63 -5.58
CA HIS A 18 3.84 8.07 -6.92
C HIS A 18 2.37 7.74 -7.13
N ASN A 19 1.98 7.62 -8.39
CA ASN A 19 0.67 7.10 -8.75
C ASN A 19 0.57 5.62 -8.38
N LEU A 20 -0.52 5.23 -7.71
CA LEU A 20 -0.72 3.86 -7.24
C LEU A 20 -0.85 2.87 -8.41
N GLY A 21 -1.61 3.23 -9.46
CA GLY A 21 -1.79 2.40 -10.64
C GLY A 21 -0.45 2.12 -11.33
N GLU A 22 0.33 3.17 -11.64
CA GLU A 22 1.64 3.05 -12.25
C GLU A 22 2.61 2.19 -11.41
N THR A 23 2.55 2.32 -10.08
CA THR A 23 3.40 1.53 -9.18
C THR A 23 3.02 0.05 -9.20
N ILE A 24 1.72 -0.27 -9.26
CA ILE A 24 1.22 -1.64 -9.36
C ILE A 24 1.59 -2.23 -10.72
N ASP A 25 1.42 -1.48 -11.81
CA ASP A 25 1.78 -1.92 -13.15
C ASP A 25 3.28 -2.23 -13.25
N ALA A 26 4.13 -1.38 -12.65
CA ALA A 26 5.57 -1.63 -12.58
C ALA A 26 5.91 -2.87 -11.74
N ALA A 27 5.20 -3.12 -10.64
CA ALA A 27 5.38 -4.33 -9.83
C ALA A 27 4.93 -5.58 -10.59
N CYS A 28 3.81 -5.53 -11.30
CA CYS A 28 3.34 -6.61 -12.16
C CYS A 28 4.34 -6.90 -13.29
N ALA A 29 4.87 -5.87 -13.95
CA ALA A 29 5.88 -6.02 -15.00
C ALA A 29 7.18 -6.68 -14.47
N LEU A 30 7.58 -6.35 -13.23
CA LEU A 30 8.73 -6.99 -12.56
C LEU A 30 8.46 -8.47 -12.25
N ILE A 31 7.24 -8.82 -11.84
CA ILE A 31 6.84 -10.21 -11.58
C ILE A 31 6.88 -11.02 -12.89
N ASP A 32 6.41 -10.45 -14.00
CA ASP A 32 6.40 -11.10 -15.32
C ASP A 32 7.79 -11.24 -15.91
N ASN A 33 8.64 -10.23 -15.69
CA ASN A 33 10.01 -10.20 -16.18
C ASN A 33 10.97 -9.75 -15.06
N PRO A 34 11.52 -10.69 -14.26
CA PRO A 34 12.47 -10.37 -13.19
C PRO A 34 13.75 -9.66 -13.67
N ASP A 35 14.10 -9.82 -14.94
CA ASP A 35 15.29 -9.22 -15.55
C ASP A 35 15.03 -7.83 -16.16
N ILE A 36 13.80 -7.30 -16.03
CA ILE A 36 13.45 -5.98 -16.54
C ILE A 36 14.45 -4.92 -16.03
N ASP A 37 14.94 -4.10 -16.94
CA ASP A 37 15.87 -3.03 -16.61
C ASP A 37 15.16 -1.75 -16.13
N LEU A 38 15.95 -0.77 -15.72
CA LEU A 38 15.39 0.51 -15.26
C LEU A 38 14.58 1.23 -16.34
N ALA A 39 14.99 1.12 -17.61
CA ALA A 39 14.28 1.78 -18.69
C ALA A 39 12.89 1.17 -18.88
N GLY A 40 12.80 -0.16 -18.89
CA GLY A 40 11.52 -0.87 -18.95
C GLY A 40 10.60 -0.58 -17.75
N LEU A 41 11.14 -0.46 -16.53
CA LEU A 41 10.34 -0.04 -15.37
C LEU A 41 9.83 1.41 -15.49
N MET A 42 10.62 2.31 -16.10
CA MET A 42 10.22 3.70 -16.32
C MET A 42 9.18 3.88 -17.42
N ASP A 43 8.92 2.87 -18.23
CA ASP A 43 7.78 2.88 -19.18
C ASP A 43 6.44 2.75 -18.43
N TYR A 44 6.41 2.00 -17.34
CA TYR A 44 5.24 1.86 -16.46
C TYR A 44 5.16 2.97 -15.40
N MET A 45 6.30 3.41 -14.88
CA MET A 45 6.38 4.42 -13.81
C MET A 45 7.32 5.57 -14.24
N PRO A 46 6.83 6.52 -15.07
CA PRO A 46 7.67 7.55 -15.70
C PRO A 46 8.24 8.57 -14.73
N GLY A 47 7.64 8.73 -13.54
CA GLY A 47 8.09 9.69 -12.54
C GLY A 47 7.19 9.80 -11.32
N PRO A 48 7.60 10.60 -10.34
CA PRO A 48 6.77 10.91 -9.17
C PRO A 48 5.51 11.67 -9.57
N ASP A 49 4.43 11.45 -8.82
CA ASP A 49 3.16 12.14 -8.92
C ASP A 49 2.89 12.91 -7.62
N PHE A 50 3.11 14.22 -7.67
CA PHE A 50 2.94 15.07 -6.49
C PHE A 50 1.48 15.51 -6.33
N PRO A 51 0.87 15.35 -5.14
CA PRO A 51 -0.54 15.66 -4.90
C PRO A 51 -0.89 17.14 -5.05
N THR A 52 0.12 18.03 -5.00
CA THR A 52 -0.05 19.48 -5.21
C THR A 52 0.15 19.91 -6.65
N GLY A 53 0.39 18.95 -7.55
CA GLY A 53 0.71 19.20 -8.95
C GLY A 53 2.10 19.82 -9.14
N GLY A 54 2.21 20.71 -10.10
CA GLY A 54 3.47 21.32 -10.52
C GLY A 54 4.13 20.60 -11.70
N ILE A 55 5.19 21.17 -12.20
CA ILE A 55 5.91 20.67 -13.39
C ILE A 55 7.30 20.21 -12.98
N ILE A 56 7.62 18.95 -13.24
CA ILE A 56 8.98 18.43 -13.03
C ILE A 56 9.88 18.89 -14.19
N MET A 57 11.00 19.52 -13.84
CA MET A 57 11.94 20.08 -14.79
C MET A 57 13.01 19.07 -15.18
N GLY A 58 12.76 18.38 -16.29
CA GLY A 58 13.67 17.39 -16.85
C GLY A 58 13.59 16.00 -16.21
N ARG A 59 14.03 14.99 -16.93
CA ARG A 59 13.99 13.57 -16.52
C ARG A 59 15.25 13.08 -15.81
N SER A 60 16.34 13.86 -15.86
CA SER A 60 17.64 13.44 -15.32
C SER A 60 17.60 13.19 -13.80
N GLY A 61 16.89 14.04 -13.05
CA GLY A 61 16.72 13.89 -11.61
C GLY A 61 15.89 12.64 -11.24
N ILE A 62 14.84 12.34 -12.02
CA ILE A 62 14.03 11.13 -11.84
C ILE A 62 14.90 9.90 -12.10
N ARG A 63 15.58 9.85 -13.27
CA ARG A 63 16.44 8.72 -13.63
C ARG A 63 17.54 8.49 -12.59
N ALA A 64 18.19 9.54 -12.09
CA ALA A 64 19.19 9.43 -11.02
C ALA A 64 18.59 8.87 -9.73
N THR A 65 17.39 9.33 -9.34
CA THR A 65 16.68 8.83 -8.17
C THR A 65 16.37 7.34 -8.30
N TYR A 66 15.83 6.92 -9.43
CA TYR A 66 15.43 5.53 -9.67
C TYR A 66 16.63 4.60 -9.84
N ALA A 67 17.75 5.10 -10.39
CA ALA A 67 18.97 4.31 -10.58
C ALA A 67 19.75 4.09 -9.28
N THR A 68 19.78 5.09 -8.39
CA THR A 68 20.69 5.09 -7.24
C THR A 68 20.00 5.19 -5.88
N GLY A 69 18.69 5.37 -5.85
CA GLY A 69 17.94 5.66 -4.62
C GLY A 69 18.16 7.08 -4.08
N ARG A 70 18.94 7.94 -4.78
CA ARG A 70 19.18 9.33 -4.43
C ARG A 70 19.13 10.23 -5.67
N GLY A 71 18.45 11.37 -5.55
CA GLY A 71 18.39 12.31 -6.65
C GLY A 71 17.83 13.67 -6.24
N LYS A 72 17.96 14.61 -7.16
CA LYS A 72 17.41 15.95 -7.04
C LYS A 72 16.40 16.17 -8.15
N ILE A 73 15.12 16.27 -7.78
CA ILE A 73 14.01 16.46 -8.70
C ILE A 73 13.59 17.92 -8.58
N THR A 74 13.81 18.70 -9.63
CA THR A 74 13.38 20.10 -9.64
C THR A 74 11.92 20.18 -10.02
N VAL A 75 11.12 20.79 -9.16
CA VAL A 75 9.68 20.98 -9.35
C VAL A 75 9.41 22.48 -9.43
N ARG A 76 8.64 22.88 -10.42
CA ARG A 76 8.24 24.26 -10.69
C ARG A 76 6.73 24.39 -10.57
N ALA A 77 6.27 25.53 -10.03
CA ALA A 77 4.87 25.91 -10.01
C ALA A 77 4.28 25.96 -11.42
N LYS A 78 3.03 25.60 -11.57
CA LYS A 78 2.30 25.80 -12.83
C LYS A 78 1.83 27.23 -12.87
N THR A 79 2.31 27.97 -13.88
CA THR A 79 2.07 29.38 -14.02
C THR A 79 1.64 29.74 -15.43
N GLU A 80 0.78 30.74 -15.55
CA GLU A 80 0.32 31.29 -16.83
C GLU A 80 0.46 32.81 -16.81
N ILE A 81 0.91 33.40 -17.94
CA ILE A 81 0.95 34.82 -18.11
C ILE A 81 -0.26 35.24 -18.93
N VAL A 82 -1.14 36.03 -18.32
CA VAL A 82 -2.38 36.50 -18.95
C VAL A 82 -2.32 38.01 -19.12
N GLU A 83 -2.78 38.52 -20.28
CA GLU A 83 -2.97 39.92 -20.51
C GLU A 83 -4.26 40.40 -19.83
N ALA A 84 -4.11 41.38 -18.92
CA ALA A 84 -5.24 42.01 -18.24
C ALA A 84 -5.77 43.21 -19.06
N LYS A 85 -7.00 43.63 -18.73
CA LYS A 85 -7.59 44.85 -19.27
C LYS A 85 -6.62 46.03 -19.04
N ASN A 86 -6.34 46.81 -20.05
CA ASN A 86 -5.40 47.98 -20.06
C ASN A 86 -3.92 47.68 -20.40
N GLY A 87 -3.60 46.57 -21.08
CA GLY A 87 -2.25 46.26 -21.53
C GLY A 87 -1.28 45.96 -20.38
N ARG A 88 -1.76 45.54 -19.22
CA ARG A 88 -0.97 45.00 -18.12
C ARG A 88 -0.97 43.48 -18.17
N TYR A 89 0.07 42.88 -17.62
CA TYR A 89 0.15 41.43 -17.50
C TYR A 89 -0.06 40.97 -16.07
N LYS A 90 -0.67 39.80 -15.92
CA LYS A 90 -0.80 39.08 -14.66
C LYS A 90 -0.10 37.73 -14.78
N ILE A 91 0.56 37.32 -13.73
CA ILE A 91 1.08 35.97 -13.59
C ILE A 91 0.10 35.20 -12.67
N ILE A 92 -0.54 34.21 -13.19
CA ILE A 92 -1.47 33.36 -12.45
C ILE A 92 -0.72 32.09 -12.07
N VAL A 93 -0.79 31.70 -10.76
CA VAL A 93 -0.20 30.47 -10.24
C VAL A 93 -1.33 29.56 -9.80
N THR A 94 -1.44 28.39 -10.43
CA THR A 94 -2.51 27.42 -10.17
C THR A 94 -2.05 26.19 -9.40
N GLU A 95 -0.75 25.86 -9.44
CA GLU A 95 -0.18 24.74 -8.71
C GLU A 95 1.18 25.15 -8.11
N LEU A 96 1.47 24.64 -6.90
CA LEU A 96 2.73 24.88 -6.20
C LEU A 96 3.54 23.61 -6.05
N PRO A 97 4.88 23.71 -5.98
CA PRO A 97 5.72 22.57 -5.67
C PRO A 97 5.34 21.93 -4.34
N TYR A 98 5.51 20.63 -4.26
CA TYR A 98 5.17 19.84 -3.08
C TYR A 98 5.89 20.35 -1.81
N GLN A 99 5.15 20.39 -0.70
CA GLN A 99 5.60 20.91 0.61
C GLN A 99 5.86 22.43 0.68
N VAL A 100 5.49 23.20 -0.31
CA VAL A 100 5.56 24.66 -0.25
C VAL A 100 4.32 25.24 0.44
N ASN A 101 4.53 26.06 1.46
CA ASN A 101 3.45 26.76 2.14
C ASN A 101 3.07 28.02 1.37
N LYS A 102 1.83 28.11 0.88
CA LYS A 102 1.30 29.20 0.09
C LYS A 102 1.43 30.58 0.79
N ALA A 103 0.97 30.67 2.03
CA ALA A 103 0.97 31.94 2.75
C ALA A 103 2.39 32.49 2.95
N ARG A 104 3.32 31.62 3.38
CA ARG A 104 4.75 32.01 3.52
C ARG A 104 5.38 32.39 2.19
N LEU A 105 5.00 31.74 1.10
CA LEU A 105 5.49 32.08 -0.22
C LEU A 105 5.06 33.48 -0.63
N ILE A 106 3.78 33.82 -0.42
CA ILE A 106 3.24 35.17 -0.74
C ILE A 106 3.90 36.21 0.11
N GLU A 107 4.04 36.01 1.42
CA GLU A 107 4.77 36.91 2.32
C GLU A 107 6.21 37.11 1.86
N TYR A 108 6.91 36.03 1.53
CA TYR A 108 8.30 36.10 1.06
C TYR A 108 8.44 36.84 -0.26
N ILE A 109 7.51 36.67 -1.21
CA ILE A 109 7.51 37.46 -2.46
C ILE A 109 7.30 38.94 -2.16
N ALA A 110 6.35 39.27 -1.25
CA ALA A 110 6.11 40.66 -0.86
C ALA A 110 7.34 41.31 -0.21
N ASP A 111 8.07 40.58 0.63
CA ASP A 111 9.33 41.06 1.23
C ASP A 111 10.41 41.29 0.16
N LEU A 112 10.57 40.38 -0.82
CA LEU A 112 11.52 40.57 -1.93
C LEU A 112 11.19 41.78 -2.78
N VAL A 113 9.92 42.11 -2.97
CA VAL A 113 9.48 43.32 -3.68
C VAL A 113 9.79 44.57 -2.85
N LYS A 114 9.53 44.55 -1.54
CA LYS A 114 9.82 45.63 -0.60
C LYS A 114 11.33 45.92 -0.52
N ASP A 115 12.14 44.87 -0.49
CA ASP A 115 13.60 44.92 -0.47
C ASP A 115 14.21 45.28 -1.85
N LYS A 116 13.37 45.49 -2.86
CA LYS A 116 13.79 45.81 -4.26
C LYS A 116 14.68 44.72 -4.89
N ARG A 117 14.58 43.48 -4.41
CA ARG A 117 15.27 42.34 -5.02
C ARG A 117 14.54 41.77 -6.24
N ILE A 118 13.21 41.94 -6.27
CA ILE A 118 12.36 41.70 -7.42
C ILE A 118 11.65 43.02 -7.73
N ASP A 119 11.89 43.57 -8.89
CA ASP A 119 11.13 44.73 -9.41
C ASP A 119 10.09 44.25 -10.43
N GLY A 120 9.13 45.14 -10.73
CA GLY A 120 8.12 44.88 -11.75
C GLY A 120 6.81 44.26 -11.21
N ILE A 121 6.69 43.96 -9.93
CA ILE A 121 5.45 43.51 -9.29
C ILE A 121 4.74 44.73 -8.70
N SER A 122 3.43 44.88 -8.96
CA SER A 122 2.59 45.94 -8.41
C SER A 122 1.69 45.46 -7.27
N ASN A 123 1.16 44.23 -7.36
CA ASN A 123 0.28 43.68 -6.37
C ASN A 123 0.37 42.15 -6.35
N ILE A 124 -0.04 41.50 -5.24
CA ILE A 124 -0.15 40.06 -5.10
C ILE A 124 -1.43 39.75 -4.34
N GLU A 125 -2.29 38.96 -4.93
CA GLU A 125 -3.59 38.58 -4.35
C GLU A 125 -3.77 37.06 -4.35
N ASP A 126 -4.35 36.54 -3.28
CA ASP A 126 -4.73 35.12 -3.15
C ASP A 126 -6.24 35.00 -3.35
N HIS A 127 -6.63 34.48 -4.49
CA HIS A 127 -8.01 34.20 -4.86
C HIS A 127 -8.37 32.71 -4.77
N SER A 128 -7.56 31.93 -4.05
CA SER A 128 -7.81 30.48 -3.89
C SER A 128 -9.16 30.23 -3.19
N ASP A 129 -9.94 29.35 -3.78
CA ASP A 129 -11.27 28.98 -3.30
C ASP A 129 -11.46 27.44 -3.29
N ARG A 130 -12.72 26.98 -3.25
CA ARG A 130 -13.06 25.55 -3.30
C ARG A 130 -12.78 24.90 -4.67
N GLN A 131 -12.61 25.68 -5.72
CA GLN A 131 -12.30 25.21 -7.07
C GLN A 131 -10.82 24.94 -7.26
N GLY A 132 -9.97 25.51 -6.40
CA GLY A 132 -8.54 25.28 -6.43
C GLY A 132 -7.70 26.45 -5.95
N MET A 133 -6.39 26.28 -6.13
CA MET A 133 -5.43 27.31 -5.81
C MET A 133 -5.36 28.35 -6.94
N HIS A 134 -5.40 29.63 -6.58
CA HIS A 134 -5.32 30.72 -7.53
C HIS A 134 -4.61 31.93 -6.89
N ILE A 135 -3.35 32.15 -7.27
CA ILE A 135 -2.59 33.31 -6.83
C ILE A 135 -2.38 34.20 -8.06
N GLU A 136 -2.76 35.46 -7.95
CA GLU A 136 -2.55 36.47 -8.97
C GLU A 136 -1.41 37.41 -8.58
N ILE A 137 -0.45 37.61 -9.49
CA ILE A 137 0.67 38.53 -9.34
C ILE A 137 0.56 39.55 -10.45
N ASP A 138 0.21 40.78 -10.11
CA ASP A 138 0.09 41.89 -11.05
C ASP A 138 1.45 42.44 -11.41
N VAL A 139 1.74 42.55 -12.71
CA VAL A 139 3.00 43.08 -13.24
C VAL A 139 2.83 44.54 -13.58
N LYS A 140 3.83 45.37 -13.23
CA LYS A 140 3.87 46.80 -13.63
C LYS A 140 3.92 46.93 -15.15
N ARG A 141 3.33 48.01 -15.70
CA ARG A 141 3.20 48.22 -17.14
C ARG A 141 4.55 48.28 -17.86
N GLU A 142 5.59 48.73 -17.17
CA GLU A 142 6.95 48.94 -17.70
C GLU A 142 7.80 47.68 -17.62
N ALA A 143 7.32 46.64 -16.94
CA ALA A 143 8.07 45.42 -16.67
C ALA A 143 7.65 44.28 -17.61
N SER A 144 8.63 43.46 -18.01
CA SER A 144 8.35 42.23 -18.76
C SER A 144 7.92 41.11 -17.80
N ALA A 145 6.69 40.56 -17.99
CA ALA A 145 6.16 39.49 -17.18
C ALA A 145 7.06 38.25 -17.21
N SER A 146 7.67 37.92 -18.33
CA SER A 146 8.57 36.77 -18.47
C SER A 146 9.85 36.94 -17.64
N ILE A 147 10.41 38.15 -17.56
CA ILE A 147 11.58 38.43 -16.73
C ILE A 147 11.22 38.34 -15.25
N VAL A 148 10.08 38.93 -14.86
CA VAL A 148 9.56 38.85 -13.48
C VAL A 148 9.34 37.39 -13.06
N LEU A 149 8.70 36.60 -13.92
CA LEU A 149 8.45 35.17 -13.67
C LEU A 149 9.76 34.38 -13.51
N ASN A 150 10.77 34.65 -14.36
CA ASN A 150 12.07 33.99 -14.23
C ASN A 150 12.78 34.36 -12.92
N ASN A 151 12.69 35.62 -12.49
CA ASN A 151 13.21 36.05 -11.20
C ASN A 151 12.49 35.40 -10.03
N LEU A 152 11.17 35.23 -10.12
CA LEU A 152 10.37 34.53 -9.15
C LEU A 152 10.79 33.05 -9.04
N PHE A 153 11.02 32.34 -10.14
CA PHE A 153 11.52 30.95 -10.12
C PHE A 153 12.92 30.85 -9.50
N ASN A 154 13.79 31.82 -9.73
CA ASN A 154 15.16 31.79 -9.22
C ASN A 154 15.30 32.21 -7.75
N LEU A 155 14.44 33.08 -7.26
CA LEU A 155 14.57 33.71 -5.95
C LEU A 155 13.54 33.21 -4.94
N THR A 156 12.53 32.43 -5.36
CA THR A 156 11.45 31.98 -4.48
C THR A 156 11.20 30.49 -4.59
N GLN A 157 10.33 29.98 -3.73
CA GLN A 157 9.89 28.57 -3.73
C GLN A 157 8.88 28.24 -4.85
N LEU A 158 8.61 29.14 -5.81
CA LEU A 158 7.90 28.80 -7.04
C LEU A 158 8.67 27.76 -7.87
N GLN A 159 9.96 27.65 -7.68
CA GLN A 159 10.77 26.52 -8.11
C GLN A 159 11.57 26.00 -6.92
N THR A 160 11.46 24.72 -6.65
CA THR A 160 12.19 24.06 -5.57
C THR A 160 12.79 22.74 -6.02
N THR A 161 13.72 22.23 -5.24
CA THR A 161 14.34 20.94 -5.49
C THR A 161 13.89 19.94 -4.43
N PHE A 162 13.23 18.88 -4.85
CA PHE A 162 12.93 17.75 -4.01
C PHE A 162 14.15 16.81 -3.96
N GLY A 163 14.81 16.76 -2.82
CA GLY A 163 15.94 15.83 -2.59
C GLY A 163 15.40 14.45 -2.21
N ALA A 164 15.36 13.54 -3.17
CA ALA A 164 14.88 12.19 -2.92
C ALA A 164 15.96 11.33 -2.22
N ILE A 165 15.55 10.57 -1.21
CA ILE A 165 16.35 9.56 -0.52
C ILE A 165 15.43 8.37 -0.30
N MET A 166 15.62 7.29 -1.08
CA MET A 166 14.82 6.08 -1.05
C MET A 166 15.40 5.10 -0.04
N LEU A 167 15.35 5.46 1.25
CA LEU A 167 15.84 4.65 2.34
C LEU A 167 14.71 3.80 2.89
N ALA A 168 14.91 2.49 2.95
CA ALA A 168 14.01 1.51 3.55
C ALA A 168 14.76 0.57 4.50
N ILE A 169 14.03 -0.11 5.36
CA ILE A 169 14.58 -1.13 6.26
C ILE A 169 14.36 -2.50 5.61
N VAL A 170 15.43 -3.18 5.30
CA VAL A 170 15.42 -4.55 4.76
C VAL A 170 16.14 -5.46 5.75
N ASP A 171 15.46 -6.49 6.24
CA ASP A 171 15.97 -7.41 7.26
C ASP A 171 16.50 -6.72 8.53
N GLY A 172 15.82 -5.66 8.96
CA GLY A 172 16.21 -4.87 10.12
C GLY A 172 17.37 -3.90 9.88
N VAL A 173 17.92 -3.83 8.66
CA VAL A 173 19.04 -2.95 8.28
C VAL A 173 18.55 -1.84 7.35
N PRO A 174 18.85 -0.56 7.65
CA PRO A 174 18.53 0.54 6.75
C PRO A 174 19.42 0.50 5.50
N LYS A 175 18.79 0.48 4.33
CA LYS A 175 19.44 0.48 3.01
C LYS A 175 18.85 1.54 2.11
N ILE A 176 19.69 2.16 1.28
CA ILE A 176 19.20 2.99 0.18
C ILE A 176 19.02 2.07 -1.00
N LEU A 177 17.79 2.02 -1.51
CA LEU A 177 17.38 1.13 -2.58
C LEU A 177 17.12 1.92 -3.85
N ASN A 178 17.49 1.35 -4.99
CA ASN A 178 17.04 1.82 -6.30
C ASN A 178 15.59 1.38 -6.54
N LEU A 179 14.96 1.83 -7.64
CA LEU A 179 13.56 1.51 -7.92
C LEU A 179 13.32 0.00 -8.05
N LYS A 180 14.16 -0.69 -8.80
CA LYS A 180 14.03 -2.15 -9.02
C LYS A 180 14.18 -2.91 -7.69
N GLU A 181 15.19 -2.56 -6.89
CA GLU A 181 15.39 -3.17 -5.57
C GLU A 181 14.17 -2.96 -4.67
N MET A 182 13.61 -1.74 -4.64
CA MET A 182 12.45 -1.43 -3.81
C MET A 182 11.22 -2.27 -4.21
N LEU A 183 10.94 -2.37 -5.51
CA LEU A 183 9.86 -3.21 -6.01
C LEU A 183 10.12 -4.71 -5.77
N THR A 184 11.38 -5.16 -5.90
CA THR A 184 11.77 -6.55 -5.61
C THR A 184 11.52 -6.89 -4.15
N GLU A 185 11.95 -6.04 -3.22
CA GLU A 185 11.73 -6.25 -1.78
C GLU A 185 10.23 -6.24 -1.43
N TYR A 186 9.44 -5.39 -2.09
CA TYR A 186 7.99 -5.40 -1.94
C TYR A 186 7.37 -6.73 -2.39
N VAL A 187 7.75 -7.23 -3.57
CA VAL A 187 7.25 -8.50 -4.10
C VAL A 187 7.64 -9.67 -3.19
N ASN A 188 8.88 -9.72 -2.74
CA ASN A 188 9.37 -10.74 -1.82
C ASN A 188 8.60 -10.72 -0.49
N PHE A 189 8.35 -9.53 0.05
CA PHE A 189 7.58 -9.35 1.27
C PHE A 189 6.12 -9.81 1.09
N GLN A 190 5.47 -9.49 -0.02
CA GLN A 190 4.12 -9.94 -0.31
C GLN A 190 4.06 -11.47 -0.47
N GLN A 191 5.05 -12.08 -1.12
CA GLN A 191 5.14 -13.53 -1.24
C GLN A 191 5.25 -14.21 0.13
N GLU A 192 6.06 -13.66 1.02
CA GLU A 192 6.17 -14.14 2.40
C GLU A 192 4.85 -14.02 3.17
N ILE A 193 4.13 -12.90 3.02
CA ILE A 193 2.81 -12.72 3.63
C ILE A 193 1.80 -13.75 3.12
N ILE A 194 1.74 -13.96 1.81
CA ILE A 194 0.84 -14.96 1.22
C ILE A 194 1.18 -16.35 1.75
N ARG A 195 2.45 -16.71 1.80
CA ARG A 195 2.90 -17.99 2.35
C ARG A 195 2.45 -18.16 3.80
N ARG A 196 2.71 -17.22 4.67
CA ARG A 196 2.33 -17.28 6.10
C ARG A 196 0.82 -17.32 6.30
N ARG A 197 0.08 -16.51 5.54
CA ARG A 197 -1.38 -16.50 5.57
C ARG A 197 -1.94 -17.87 5.15
N THR A 198 -1.44 -18.41 4.05
CA THR A 198 -1.87 -19.73 3.52
C THR A 198 -1.52 -20.87 4.48
N GLU A 199 -0.32 -20.84 5.09
CA GLU A 199 0.07 -21.81 6.12
C GLU A 199 -0.86 -21.77 7.34
N PHE A 200 -1.23 -20.57 7.78
CA PHE A 200 -2.17 -20.39 8.89
C PHE A 200 -3.57 -20.91 8.55
N ASP A 201 -4.09 -20.53 7.37
CA ASP A 201 -5.42 -20.96 6.92
C ASP A 201 -5.47 -22.47 6.66
N LEU A 202 -4.40 -23.06 6.11
CA LEU A 202 -4.25 -24.51 5.95
C LEU A 202 -4.30 -25.23 7.29
N LYS A 203 -3.56 -24.75 8.28
CA LYS A 203 -3.59 -25.34 9.62
C LYS A 203 -4.99 -25.29 10.22
N LYS A 204 -5.63 -24.12 10.16
CA LYS A 204 -7.00 -23.93 10.67
C LYS A 204 -8.01 -24.83 9.96
N ALA A 205 -7.88 -24.99 8.64
CA ALA A 205 -8.75 -25.87 7.86
C ALA A 205 -8.55 -27.35 8.24
N LYS A 206 -7.31 -27.80 8.40
CA LYS A 206 -6.99 -29.16 8.85
C LYS A 206 -7.47 -29.44 10.27
N ASP A 207 -7.26 -28.51 11.19
CA ASP A 207 -7.74 -28.66 12.57
C ASP A 207 -9.28 -28.78 12.62
N ARG A 208 -9.99 -28.03 11.77
CA ARG A 208 -11.44 -28.10 11.65
C ARG A 208 -11.92 -29.39 10.99
N GLU A 209 -11.29 -29.82 9.89
CA GLU A 209 -11.57 -31.09 9.21
C GLU A 209 -11.42 -32.26 10.17
N HIS A 210 -10.32 -32.28 10.92
CA HIS A 210 -10.03 -33.32 11.91
C HIS A 210 -11.13 -33.46 12.98
N ILE A 211 -11.64 -32.34 13.51
CA ILE A 211 -12.76 -32.33 14.44
C ILE A 211 -14.04 -32.90 13.78
N LEU A 212 -14.34 -32.45 12.55
CA LEU A 212 -15.53 -32.86 11.82
C LEU A 212 -15.50 -34.37 11.47
N GLU A 213 -14.34 -34.93 11.16
CA GLU A 213 -14.16 -36.34 10.92
C GLU A 213 -14.51 -37.16 12.21
N GLY A 214 -14.08 -36.68 13.38
CA GLY A 214 -14.48 -37.27 14.65
C GLY A 214 -16.00 -37.19 14.91
N LEU A 215 -16.60 -36.02 14.61
CA LEU A 215 -18.05 -35.84 14.74
C LEU A 215 -18.84 -36.73 13.75
N LYS A 216 -18.33 -36.93 12.53
CA LYS A 216 -18.93 -37.85 11.55
C LYS A 216 -18.97 -39.29 12.10
N ILE A 217 -17.85 -39.78 12.66
CA ILE A 217 -17.80 -41.11 13.31
C ILE A 217 -18.82 -41.19 14.44
N ALA A 218 -18.95 -40.14 15.27
CA ALA A 218 -19.91 -40.13 16.36
C ALA A 218 -21.37 -40.19 15.88
N ILE A 219 -21.69 -39.55 14.75
CA ILE A 219 -23.04 -39.59 14.18
C ILE A 219 -23.32 -40.95 13.54
N ASP A 220 -22.34 -41.55 12.87
CA ASP A 220 -22.49 -42.88 12.26
C ASP A 220 -22.75 -43.98 13.29
N PHE A 221 -22.21 -43.84 14.51
CA PHE A 221 -22.35 -44.77 15.63
C PHE A 221 -23.07 -44.16 16.83
N ILE A 222 -24.11 -43.36 16.59
CA ILE A 222 -24.72 -42.48 17.60
C ILE A 222 -25.27 -43.24 18.82
N ASP A 223 -25.92 -44.39 18.63
CA ASP A 223 -26.49 -45.17 19.71
C ASP A 223 -25.42 -45.70 20.66
N GLU A 224 -24.27 -46.12 20.09
CA GLU A 224 -23.13 -46.60 20.85
C GLU A 224 -22.46 -45.44 21.61
N VAL A 225 -22.29 -44.30 20.99
CA VAL A 225 -21.75 -43.07 21.62
C VAL A 225 -22.62 -42.63 22.79
N ILE A 226 -23.95 -42.62 22.63
CA ILE A 226 -24.89 -42.29 23.71
C ILE A 226 -24.78 -43.30 24.85
N SER A 227 -24.68 -44.58 24.53
CA SER A 227 -24.53 -45.66 25.54
C SER A 227 -23.25 -45.47 26.35
N ILE A 228 -22.12 -45.19 25.69
CA ILE A 228 -20.83 -44.96 26.36
C ILE A 228 -20.91 -43.74 27.28
N ILE A 229 -21.45 -42.62 26.79
CA ILE A 229 -21.55 -41.38 27.58
C ILE A 229 -22.45 -41.61 28.82
N ARG A 230 -23.59 -42.26 28.68
CA ARG A 230 -24.53 -42.54 29.78
C ARG A 230 -23.96 -43.47 30.85
N ASN A 231 -23.15 -44.45 30.44
CA ASN A 231 -22.55 -45.42 31.35
C ASN A 231 -21.24 -44.90 32.01
N SER A 232 -20.74 -43.76 31.59
CA SER A 232 -19.55 -43.16 32.18
C SER A 232 -19.90 -42.32 33.41
N LYS A 233 -19.01 -42.33 34.42
CA LYS A 233 -19.22 -41.63 35.69
C LYS A 233 -19.10 -40.09 35.55
N ASP A 234 -18.26 -39.66 34.66
CA ASP A 234 -17.96 -38.25 34.39
C ASP A 234 -17.53 -38.07 32.93
N GLN A 235 -17.38 -36.78 32.52
CA GLN A 235 -16.98 -36.40 31.16
C GLN A 235 -15.58 -36.91 30.80
N ALA A 236 -14.66 -36.94 31.77
CA ALA A 236 -13.29 -37.38 31.54
C ALA A 236 -13.24 -38.88 31.21
N THR A 237 -13.99 -39.69 31.96
CA THR A 237 -14.14 -41.12 31.71
C THR A 237 -14.84 -41.39 30.37
N ALA A 238 -15.90 -40.65 30.06
CA ALA A 238 -16.59 -40.76 28.77
C ALA A 238 -15.65 -40.51 27.60
N LYS A 239 -14.81 -39.47 27.70
CA LYS A 239 -13.81 -39.11 26.71
C LYS A 239 -12.79 -40.23 26.48
N VAL A 240 -12.21 -40.80 27.54
CA VAL A 240 -11.27 -41.92 27.44
C VAL A 240 -11.93 -43.14 26.78
N ASN A 241 -13.16 -43.51 27.20
CA ASN A 241 -13.87 -44.62 26.61
C ASN A 241 -14.18 -44.41 25.11
N LEU A 242 -14.51 -43.21 24.69
CA LEU A 242 -14.71 -42.88 23.28
C LEU A 242 -13.42 -42.98 22.47
N MET A 243 -12.30 -42.46 23.03
CA MET A 243 -10.98 -42.57 22.41
C MET A 243 -10.56 -44.03 22.18
N GLU A 244 -10.70 -44.87 23.20
CA GLU A 244 -10.36 -46.30 23.12
C GLU A 244 -11.24 -47.08 22.14
N ARG A 245 -12.55 -46.76 22.11
CA ARG A 245 -13.51 -47.48 21.28
C ARG A 245 -13.45 -47.17 19.81
N PHE A 246 -13.27 -45.87 19.46
CA PHE A 246 -13.34 -45.40 18.08
C PHE A 246 -11.98 -44.96 17.52
N GLY A 247 -10.89 -45.07 18.30
CA GLY A 247 -9.57 -44.63 17.88
C GLY A 247 -9.45 -43.10 17.69
N LEU A 248 -10.27 -42.36 18.45
CA LEU A 248 -10.29 -40.87 18.38
C LEU A 248 -9.18 -40.27 19.24
N ASP A 249 -8.77 -39.07 18.89
CA ASP A 249 -7.87 -38.29 19.73
C ASP A 249 -8.62 -37.48 20.79
N ASP A 250 -7.83 -36.79 21.63
CA ASP A 250 -8.34 -35.99 22.74
C ASP A 250 -9.27 -34.85 22.28
N VAL A 251 -8.92 -34.19 21.15
CA VAL A 251 -9.67 -33.04 20.61
C VAL A 251 -10.99 -33.50 20.01
N GLN A 252 -11.00 -34.62 19.26
CA GLN A 252 -12.20 -35.21 18.67
C GLN A 252 -13.14 -35.71 19.74
N ALA A 253 -12.65 -36.47 20.72
CA ALA A 253 -13.45 -36.98 21.82
C ALA A 253 -14.05 -35.85 22.67
N GLN A 254 -13.30 -34.78 22.90
CA GLN A 254 -13.79 -33.58 23.58
C GLN A 254 -14.93 -32.92 22.82
N ALA A 255 -14.80 -32.78 21.48
CA ALA A 255 -15.85 -32.22 20.64
C ALA A 255 -17.14 -33.04 20.67
N ILE A 256 -17.02 -34.39 20.70
CA ILE A 256 -18.16 -35.32 20.79
C ILE A 256 -18.87 -35.15 22.12
N VAL A 257 -18.13 -35.13 23.24
CA VAL A 257 -18.74 -35.01 24.59
C VAL A 257 -19.43 -33.64 24.75
N GLN A 258 -18.97 -32.59 24.07
CA GLN A 258 -19.58 -31.25 24.07
C GLN A 258 -20.72 -31.08 23.07
N MET A 259 -21.01 -32.08 22.23
CA MET A 259 -22.04 -32.03 21.21
C MET A 259 -23.43 -31.86 21.83
N ARG A 260 -24.25 -30.99 21.26
CA ARG A 260 -25.64 -30.80 21.67
C ARG A 260 -26.55 -31.82 21.01
N LEU A 261 -27.57 -32.28 21.74
CA LEU A 261 -28.54 -33.26 21.24
C LEU A 261 -29.22 -32.85 19.92
N GLY A 262 -29.42 -31.54 19.69
CA GLY A 262 -29.97 -31.05 18.43
C GLY A 262 -29.07 -31.24 17.21
N GLN A 263 -27.78 -31.50 17.42
CA GLN A 263 -26.80 -31.73 16.33
C GLN A 263 -26.80 -33.21 15.85
N LEU A 264 -27.63 -34.06 16.44
CA LEU A 264 -27.75 -35.49 16.13
C LEU A 264 -28.78 -35.79 15.02
N THR A 265 -29.30 -34.75 14.36
CA THR A 265 -30.30 -34.93 13.30
C THR A 265 -29.65 -35.29 11.96
N ASN A 266 -30.40 -36.02 11.10
CA ASN A 266 -29.93 -36.35 9.76
C ASN A 266 -29.56 -35.08 8.91
N MET A 267 -30.23 -33.97 9.16
CA MET A 267 -29.93 -32.70 8.51
C MET A 267 -28.53 -32.16 8.89
N GLU A 268 -28.11 -32.35 10.14
CA GLU A 268 -26.77 -31.96 10.59
C GLU A 268 -25.68 -32.88 10.05
N ARG A 269 -25.96 -34.17 9.86
CA ARG A 269 -25.05 -35.10 9.20
C ARG A 269 -24.67 -34.63 7.81
N THR A 270 -25.67 -34.29 6.98
CA THR A 270 -25.43 -33.78 5.63
C THR A 270 -24.59 -32.48 5.65
N LYS A 271 -24.88 -31.57 6.59
CA LYS A 271 -24.07 -30.32 6.73
C LYS A 271 -22.60 -30.59 7.09
N ILE A 272 -22.35 -31.59 7.96
CA ILE A 272 -20.97 -31.97 8.33
C ILE A 272 -20.25 -32.58 7.13
N GLU A 273 -20.92 -33.45 6.37
CA GLU A 273 -20.35 -34.04 5.16
C GLU A 273 -20.05 -32.98 4.08
N ASP A 274 -20.94 -32.03 3.89
CA ASP A 274 -20.74 -30.88 2.97
C ASP A 274 -19.60 -29.98 3.44
N GLU A 275 -19.49 -29.72 4.75
CA GLU A 275 -18.42 -28.92 5.34
C GLU A 275 -17.06 -29.61 5.17
N ILE A 276 -17.00 -30.93 5.40
CA ILE A 276 -15.77 -31.74 5.19
C ILE A 276 -15.35 -31.66 3.71
N ALA A 277 -16.27 -31.84 2.77
CA ALA A 277 -15.98 -31.76 1.34
C ALA A 277 -15.44 -30.38 0.95
N ALA A 278 -16.08 -29.31 1.43
CA ALA A 278 -15.62 -27.95 1.19
C ALA A 278 -14.24 -27.66 1.80
N LEU A 279 -13.96 -28.19 2.99
CA LEU A 279 -12.65 -28.05 3.64
C LEU A 279 -11.56 -28.82 2.88
N LYS A 280 -11.84 -30.03 2.40
CA LYS A 280 -10.89 -30.80 1.59
C LYS A 280 -10.48 -30.05 0.32
N THR A 281 -11.44 -29.48 -0.38
CA THR A 281 -11.15 -28.64 -1.56
C THR A 281 -10.25 -27.44 -1.20
N LYS A 282 -10.55 -26.75 -0.10
CA LYS A 282 -9.72 -25.64 0.37
C LYS A 282 -8.31 -26.08 0.78
N ILE A 283 -8.18 -27.22 1.45
CA ILE A 283 -6.88 -27.78 1.85
C ILE A 283 -6.03 -28.13 0.62
N GLU A 284 -6.65 -28.70 -0.41
CA GLU A 284 -5.98 -28.96 -1.70
C GLU A 284 -5.52 -27.66 -2.37
N GLU A 285 -6.37 -26.64 -2.36
CA GLU A 285 -6.04 -25.32 -2.90
C GLU A 285 -4.88 -24.67 -2.13
N TYR A 286 -4.90 -24.65 -0.81
CA TYR A 286 -3.82 -24.10 0.02
C TYR A 286 -2.50 -24.85 -0.19
N ASN A 287 -2.55 -26.18 -0.29
CA ASN A 287 -1.36 -26.96 -0.60
C ASN A 287 -0.81 -26.64 -2.00
N ALA A 288 -1.67 -26.43 -3.00
CA ALA A 288 -1.25 -26.04 -4.34
C ALA A 288 -0.59 -24.63 -4.36
N ILE A 289 -1.12 -23.67 -3.59
CA ILE A 289 -0.52 -22.33 -3.45
C ILE A 289 0.85 -22.41 -2.77
N LEU A 290 1.00 -23.24 -1.74
CA LEU A 290 2.29 -23.39 -1.04
C LEU A 290 3.34 -24.12 -1.86
N ALA A 291 2.94 -25.01 -2.76
CA ALA A 291 3.84 -25.77 -3.62
C ALA A 291 4.34 -25.02 -4.86
N ASP A 292 3.65 -23.95 -5.28
CA ASP A 292 3.94 -23.25 -6.53
C ASP A 292 4.16 -21.74 -6.30
N GLU A 293 5.41 -21.30 -6.43
CA GLU A 293 5.76 -19.88 -6.35
C GLU A 293 5.12 -19.05 -7.48
N GLY A 294 4.89 -19.66 -8.65
CA GLY A 294 4.22 -18.99 -9.75
C GLY A 294 2.80 -18.58 -9.38
N ARG A 295 2.06 -19.49 -8.73
CA ARG A 295 0.71 -19.22 -8.25
C ARG A 295 0.68 -18.17 -7.13
N GLN A 296 1.69 -18.16 -6.25
CA GLN A 296 1.82 -17.08 -5.25
C GLN A 296 2.01 -15.72 -5.92
N ARG A 297 2.82 -15.64 -7.00
CA ARG A 297 3.02 -14.41 -7.78
C ARG A 297 1.77 -13.96 -8.53
N GLU A 298 0.95 -14.88 -9.02
CA GLU A 298 -0.35 -14.55 -9.60
C GLU A 298 -1.28 -13.89 -8.58
N ILE A 299 -1.36 -14.44 -7.36
CA ILE A 299 -2.14 -13.84 -6.26
C ILE A 299 -1.63 -12.42 -5.93
N ILE A 300 -0.31 -12.21 -5.94
CA ILE A 300 0.27 -10.86 -5.73
C ILE A 300 -0.17 -9.88 -6.83
N LYS A 301 -0.41 -10.33 -8.06
CA LYS A 301 -0.94 -9.46 -9.12
C LYS A 301 -2.41 -9.15 -8.95
N GLU A 302 -3.22 -10.15 -8.59
CA GLU A 302 -4.67 -10.01 -8.46
C GLU A 302 -5.07 -9.11 -7.28
N GLU A 303 -4.42 -9.26 -6.13
CA GLU A 303 -4.77 -8.50 -4.92
C GLU A 303 -4.57 -6.98 -5.06
N PRO A 304 -3.40 -6.46 -5.50
CA PRO A 304 -3.22 -5.02 -5.67
C PRO A 304 -4.08 -4.41 -6.76
N VAL A 305 -4.31 -5.12 -7.87
CA VAL A 305 -5.20 -4.64 -8.95
C VAL A 305 -6.61 -4.41 -8.44
N SER A 306 -7.09 -5.21 -7.49
CA SER A 306 -8.42 -5.03 -6.89
C SER A 306 -8.56 -3.69 -6.16
N TYR A 307 -7.48 -3.13 -5.61
CA TYR A 307 -7.49 -1.82 -4.94
C TYR A 307 -7.45 -0.62 -5.89
N THR A 308 -7.05 -0.81 -7.16
CA THR A 308 -7.05 0.28 -8.15
C THR A 308 -8.42 0.50 -8.81
N HIS A 309 -9.35 -0.43 -8.63
CA HIS A 309 -10.70 -0.36 -9.17
C HIS A 309 -11.76 0.09 -8.17
N LEU A 310 -11.36 0.47 -6.94
CA LEU A 310 -12.20 1.10 -5.93
C LEU A 310 -12.13 2.63 -6.04
#